data_496e9efbedbdff5a83ba77f4443354be
#
_entry.id   496e9efbedbdff5a83ba77f4443354be
#
_cell.length_a   1.000
_cell.length_b   1.000
_cell.length_c   1.000
_cell.angle_alpha   90.00
_cell.angle_beta   90.00
_cell.angle_gamma   90.00
#
_symmetry.space_group_name_H-M   'P 1'
#
loop_
_entity.id
_entity.type
_entity.pdbx_description
1 polymer ?
#
loop_
_entity_poly.entity_id
_entity_poly.type
_entity_poly.pdbx_seq_one_letter_code
_entity_poly.pdbx_strand_id
1 'polypeptide(L)'
;VSVSNLQRQVLHGVEDVGDLKTESAARAITRLNPLVTVQQHPVRLDAQNARDIVAGYDLVLDGADNFGTRYLVSDACALAGIPCVWGSILRFEGRVSVFWSGCGPTYRDLHPEPPPAGEVPSCAEGGVLGMLPGTIGSIMAAETVKLVTGIGKPLLGRLLLHDALAMTWRELRVVADPAAPPVTEVSDGVTRADGHGVCERGSGAAAQAGAGPDAAGATVEARELAAMLDRRAAGSAEFALVDVREEWERRLVSIPGAVPVALDALLEQGIEALPVEARGVPVVLHCKAGGRSERALARLQPDFANREETVRHLDGGVLAWVRDVAPHLPEY
;
A
#
# COMPACT_ATOMS: atom_id res chain seq x y z
N VAL A 1 -11.57 -6.90 10.22
CA VAL A 1 -10.33 -7.69 10.26
C VAL A 1 -10.30 -8.64 9.06
N SER A 2 -9.18 -8.75 8.36
CA SER A 2 -9.01 -9.71 7.27
C SER A 2 -7.88 -10.69 7.58
N VAL A 3 -7.93 -11.90 6.99
CA VAL A 3 -6.92 -12.95 7.18
C VAL A 3 -5.51 -12.43 6.84
N SER A 4 -5.37 -11.63 5.79
CA SER A 4 -4.09 -11.05 5.37
C SER A 4 -3.46 -10.08 6.39
N ASN A 5 -4.21 -9.62 7.39
CA ASN A 5 -3.70 -8.74 8.43
C ASN A 5 -3.09 -9.52 9.61
N LEU A 6 -3.52 -10.77 9.86
CA LEU A 6 -3.14 -11.55 11.04
C LEU A 6 -1.64 -11.81 11.16
N GLN A 7 -0.93 -11.85 10.03
CA GLN A 7 0.53 -12.06 10.03
C GLN A 7 1.33 -10.90 10.67
N ARG A 8 0.71 -9.72 10.89
CA ARG A 8 1.39 -8.53 11.44
C ARG A 8 0.57 -7.75 12.47
N GLN A 9 -0.74 -7.88 12.49
CA GLN A 9 -1.61 -7.17 13.43
C GLN A 9 -1.99 -8.08 14.61
N VAL A 10 -1.03 -8.29 15.51
CA VAL A 10 -1.15 -9.22 16.66
C VAL A 10 -2.27 -8.87 17.67
N LEU A 11 -2.91 -7.72 17.51
CA LEU A 11 -4.07 -7.30 18.29
C LEU A 11 -5.32 -8.13 17.96
N HIS A 12 -5.39 -8.70 16.74
CA HIS A 12 -6.50 -9.43 16.20
C HIS A 12 -6.19 -10.92 16.13
N GLY A 13 -7.17 -11.77 16.46
CA GLY A 13 -7.11 -13.21 16.32
C GLY A 13 -7.88 -13.74 15.10
N VAL A 14 -7.81 -15.03 14.87
CA VAL A 14 -8.57 -15.71 13.80
C VAL A 14 -10.08 -15.56 14.04
N GLU A 15 -10.50 -15.54 15.28
CA GLU A 15 -11.90 -15.33 15.71
C GLU A 15 -12.46 -13.95 15.36
N ASP A 16 -11.58 -12.97 15.11
CA ASP A 16 -11.97 -11.60 14.79
C ASP A 16 -12.14 -11.37 13.27
N VAL A 17 -11.88 -12.38 12.43
CA VAL A 17 -11.96 -12.23 10.96
C VAL A 17 -13.40 -11.94 10.55
N GLY A 18 -13.59 -10.82 9.86
CA GLY A 18 -14.90 -10.29 9.48
C GLY A 18 -15.40 -9.16 10.37
N ASP A 19 -14.93 -9.06 11.62
CA ASP A 19 -15.32 -8.00 12.56
C ASP A 19 -14.72 -6.63 12.15
N LEU A 20 -15.32 -5.58 12.69
CA LEU A 20 -14.70 -4.24 12.64
C LEU A 20 -13.40 -4.24 13.45
N LYS A 21 -12.34 -3.63 12.92
CA LYS A 21 -11.06 -3.51 13.62
C LYS A 21 -11.20 -2.76 14.96
N THR A 22 -12.08 -1.77 15.02
CA THR A 22 -12.37 -1.00 16.23
C THR A 22 -12.99 -1.86 17.32
N GLU A 23 -13.89 -2.76 16.98
CA GLU A 23 -14.53 -3.68 17.94
C GLU A 23 -13.54 -4.73 18.46
N SER A 24 -12.80 -5.37 17.57
CA SER A 24 -11.76 -6.32 17.95
C SER A 24 -10.68 -5.68 18.83
N ALA A 25 -10.21 -4.48 18.47
CA ALA A 25 -9.25 -3.72 19.25
C ALA A 25 -9.80 -3.35 20.65
N ALA A 26 -11.06 -2.90 20.74
CA ALA A 26 -11.69 -2.56 22.00
C ALA A 26 -11.77 -3.80 22.93
N ARG A 27 -12.16 -4.95 22.40
CA ARG A 27 -12.18 -6.22 23.17
C ARG A 27 -10.79 -6.59 23.70
N ALA A 28 -9.77 -6.50 22.84
CA ALA A 28 -8.40 -6.83 23.20
C ALA A 28 -7.84 -5.89 24.28
N ILE A 29 -8.05 -4.59 24.14
CA ILE A 29 -7.59 -3.57 25.12
C ILE A 29 -8.31 -3.76 26.47
N THR A 30 -9.64 -3.91 26.46
CA THR A 30 -10.41 -4.11 27.71
C THR A 30 -9.99 -5.38 28.45
N ARG A 31 -9.64 -6.44 27.71
CA ARG A 31 -9.12 -7.68 28.32
C ARG A 31 -7.77 -7.49 28.97
N LEU A 32 -6.89 -6.65 28.39
CA LEU A 32 -5.57 -6.34 28.97
C LEU A 32 -5.67 -5.38 30.15
N ASN A 33 -6.48 -4.36 30.03
CA ASN A 33 -6.68 -3.37 31.09
C ASN A 33 -8.12 -2.84 31.10
N PRO A 34 -8.98 -3.36 32.00
CA PRO A 34 -10.39 -2.96 32.07
C PRO A 34 -10.59 -1.53 32.59
N LEU A 35 -9.55 -0.87 33.09
CA LEU A 35 -9.61 0.53 33.58
C LEU A 35 -9.47 1.55 32.44
N VAL A 36 -9.10 1.12 31.24
CA VAL A 36 -8.99 2.00 30.08
C VAL A 36 -10.35 2.14 29.39
N THR A 37 -10.80 3.36 29.20
CA THR A 37 -12.00 3.64 28.41
C THR A 37 -11.62 3.70 26.93
N VAL A 38 -12.24 2.83 26.13
CA VAL A 38 -12.03 2.78 24.67
C VAL A 38 -13.24 3.40 23.98
N GLN A 39 -13.03 4.55 23.34
CA GLN A 39 -14.03 5.15 22.45
C GLN A 39 -13.77 4.67 21.01
N GLN A 40 -14.78 4.06 20.40
CA GLN A 40 -14.70 3.54 19.05
C GLN A 40 -15.30 4.55 18.07
N HIS A 41 -14.63 4.75 16.94
CA HIS A 41 -15.14 5.51 15.81
C HIS A 41 -15.25 4.58 14.59
N PRO A 42 -16.38 3.84 14.44
CA PRO A 42 -16.56 2.88 13.34
C PRO A 42 -16.93 3.61 12.04
N VAL A 43 -16.17 4.62 11.68
CA VAL A 43 -16.34 5.45 10.49
C VAL A 43 -15.06 5.49 9.68
N ARG A 44 -15.18 5.71 8.38
CA ARG A 44 -14.03 6.03 7.56
C ARG A 44 -13.59 7.46 7.87
N LEU A 45 -12.31 7.65 8.15
CA LEU A 45 -11.75 8.98 8.31
C LEU A 45 -11.68 9.67 6.95
N ASP A 46 -12.21 10.88 6.87
CA ASP A 46 -12.22 11.75 5.69
C ASP A 46 -12.03 13.22 6.06
N ALA A 47 -11.96 14.10 5.05
CA ALA A 47 -11.75 15.52 5.26
C ALA A 47 -12.90 16.22 6.03
N GLN A 48 -14.09 15.63 6.08
CA GLN A 48 -15.26 16.20 6.76
C GLN A 48 -15.28 15.88 8.25
N ASN A 49 -14.78 14.68 8.64
CA ASN A 49 -14.87 14.20 10.03
C ASN A 49 -13.54 14.20 10.79
N ALA A 50 -12.39 14.22 10.08
CA ALA A 50 -11.07 14.06 10.72
C ALA A 50 -10.79 15.12 11.78
N ARG A 51 -11.12 16.39 11.52
CA ARG A 51 -10.88 17.48 12.44
C ARG A 51 -11.68 17.32 13.74
N ASP A 52 -12.95 16.98 13.63
CA ASP A 52 -13.86 16.86 14.78
C ASP A 52 -13.47 15.65 15.66
N ILE A 53 -13.09 14.54 15.02
CA ILE A 53 -12.62 13.35 15.74
C ILE A 53 -11.32 13.68 16.49
N VAL A 54 -10.33 14.26 15.80
CA VAL A 54 -9.00 14.54 16.35
C VAL A 54 -9.05 15.58 17.47
N ALA A 55 -9.91 16.59 17.38
CA ALA A 55 -10.03 17.66 18.39
C ALA A 55 -10.43 17.16 19.79
N GLY A 56 -10.93 15.93 19.90
CA GLY A 56 -11.28 15.31 21.20
C GLY A 56 -10.10 14.64 21.93
N TYR A 57 -8.87 14.72 21.39
CA TYR A 57 -7.71 14.01 21.91
C TYR A 57 -6.52 14.93 22.15
N ASP A 58 -5.61 14.55 23.07
CA ASP A 58 -4.39 15.29 23.40
C ASP A 58 -3.25 14.99 22.42
N LEU A 59 -3.28 13.85 21.75
CA LEU A 59 -2.33 13.41 20.73
C LEU A 59 -2.93 12.30 19.86
N VAL A 60 -2.33 12.08 18.69
CA VAL A 60 -2.74 11.01 17.75
C VAL A 60 -1.55 10.11 17.45
N LEU A 61 -1.81 8.79 17.35
CA LEU A 61 -0.87 7.82 16.79
C LEU A 61 -1.34 7.44 15.38
N ASP A 62 -0.51 7.72 14.39
CA ASP A 62 -0.77 7.37 12.99
C ASP A 62 0.06 6.17 12.54
N GLY A 63 -0.59 5.03 12.40
CA GLY A 63 -0.07 3.80 11.81
C GLY A 63 -0.72 3.46 10.48
N ALA A 64 -1.27 4.45 9.76
CA ALA A 64 -1.92 4.25 8.48
C ALA A 64 -0.93 3.72 7.42
N ASP A 65 -1.42 2.87 6.52
CA ASP A 65 -0.63 2.24 5.46
C ASP A 65 -0.85 2.87 4.07
N ASN A 66 -1.64 3.96 4.02
CA ASN A 66 -1.88 4.72 2.80
C ASN A 66 -1.59 6.21 2.99
N PHE A 67 -1.17 6.87 1.91
CA PHE A 67 -0.77 8.28 1.95
C PHE A 67 -1.96 9.20 2.24
N GLY A 68 -3.12 8.98 1.64
CA GLY A 68 -4.30 9.82 1.85
C GLY A 68 -4.66 9.96 3.34
N THR A 69 -4.72 8.84 4.08
CA THR A 69 -4.98 8.87 5.52
C THR A 69 -3.88 9.59 6.29
N ARG A 70 -2.60 9.42 5.92
CA ARG A 70 -1.48 10.12 6.58
C ARG A 70 -1.58 11.63 6.45
N TYR A 71 -1.92 12.14 5.26
CA TYR A 71 -2.14 13.58 5.05
C TYR A 71 -3.37 14.07 5.84
N LEU A 72 -4.49 13.35 5.80
CA LEU A 72 -5.68 13.67 6.59
C LEU A 72 -5.37 13.79 8.09
N VAL A 73 -4.70 12.80 8.66
CA VAL A 73 -4.34 12.78 10.09
C VAL A 73 -3.37 13.90 10.42
N SER A 74 -2.31 14.08 9.61
CA SER A 74 -1.33 15.13 9.83
C SER A 74 -1.94 16.53 9.80
N ASP A 75 -2.79 16.80 8.78
CA ASP A 75 -3.45 18.09 8.63
C ASP A 75 -4.45 18.35 9.78
N ALA A 76 -5.23 17.34 10.15
CA ALA A 76 -6.15 17.46 11.29
C ALA A 76 -5.41 17.74 12.60
N CYS A 77 -4.29 17.06 12.87
CA CYS A 77 -3.44 17.32 14.03
C CYS A 77 -2.82 18.72 13.99
N ALA A 78 -2.34 19.17 12.82
CA ALA A 78 -1.77 20.51 12.66
C ALA A 78 -2.79 21.61 12.95
N LEU A 79 -4.03 21.46 12.47
CA LEU A 79 -5.13 22.39 12.73
C LEU A 79 -5.62 22.36 14.17
N ALA A 80 -5.58 21.19 14.82
CA ALA A 80 -5.92 21.05 16.25
C ALA A 80 -4.78 21.49 17.17
N GLY A 81 -3.56 21.70 16.66
CA GLY A 81 -2.39 22.08 17.46
C GLY A 81 -1.86 20.96 18.36
N ILE A 82 -2.17 19.70 18.08
CA ILE A 82 -1.76 18.53 18.87
C ILE A 82 -0.68 17.72 18.17
N PRO A 83 0.16 16.97 18.92
CA PRO A 83 1.20 16.13 18.34
C PRO A 83 0.61 14.90 17.65
N CYS A 84 1.28 14.50 16.56
CA CYS A 84 1.06 13.25 15.86
C CYS A 84 2.31 12.37 15.98
N VAL A 85 2.19 11.21 16.59
CA VAL A 85 3.22 10.17 16.60
C VAL A 85 3.01 9.30 15.37
N TRP A 86 3.87 9.46 14.39
CA TRP A 86 3.74 8.79 13.11
C TRP A 86 4.69 7.60 12.99
N GLY A 87 4.17 6.47 12.52
CA GLY A 87 4.94 5.27 12.18
C GLY A 87 4.61 4.76 10.79
N SER A 88 5.61 4.29 10.08
CA SER A 88 5.46 3.70 8.75
C SER A 88 6.36 2.49 8.58
N ILE A 89 5.88 1.49 7.85
CA ILE A 89 6.62 0.28 7.53
C ILE A 89 6.44 -0.04 6.05
N LEU A 90 7.50 -0.53 5.43
CA LEU A 90 7.45 -1.02 4.05
C LEU A 90 8.55 -2.07 3.87
N ARG A 91 8.19 -3.24 3.33
CA ARG A 91 9.11 -4.37 3.13
C ARG A 91 9.85 -4.74 4.43
N PHE A 92 11.09 -4.33 4.57
CA PHE A 92 11.98 -4.62 5.70
C PHE A 92 12.37 -3.38 6.49
N GLU A 93 11.82 -2.24 6.14
CA GLU A 93 12.13 -0.95 6.75
C GLU A 93 10.99 -0.43 7.62
N GLY A 94 11.37 0.25 8.70
CA GLY A 94 10.46 0.98 9.57
C GLY A 94 10.91 2.40 9.79
N ARG A 95 9.95 3.32 9.99
CA ARG A 95 10.20 4.75 10.21
C ARG A 95 9.30 5.26 11.32
N VAL A 96 9.84 6.11 12.19
CA VAL A 96 9.09 6.76 13.26
C VAL A 96 9.51 8.22 13.40
N SER A 97 8.57 9.11 13.60
CA SER A 97 8.79 10.50 13.92
C SER A 97 7.65 11.06 14.78
N VAL A 98 7.85 12.22 15.36
CA VAL A 98 6.81 13.03 15.99
C VAL A 98 6.67 14.32 15.19
N PHE A 99 5.46 14.64 14.79
CA PHE A 99 5.10 15.89 14.11
C PHE A 99 4.20 16.74 15.00
N TRP A 100 4.50 18.03 15.12
CA TRP A 100 3.72 18.94 15.97
C TRP A 100 3.80 20.37 15.45
N SER A 101 2.77 20.79 14.76
CA SER A 101 2.68 22.16 14.23
C SER A 101 2.83 23.21 15.32
N GLY A 102 3.63 24.24 15.06
CA GLY A 102 3.94 25.30 16.03
C GLY A 102 5.05 24.96 17.04
N CYS A 103 5.38 23.68 17.24
CA CYS A 103 6.47 23.22 18.10
C CYS A 103 7.65 22.61 17.31
N GLY A 104 7.40 22.18 16.09
CA GLY A 104 8.38 21.54 15.23
C GLY A 104 7.80 21.23 13.82
N PRO A 105 8.46 20.35 13.08
CA PRO A 105 8.00 19.99 11.73
C PRO A 105 6.69 19.24 11.76
N THR A 106 5.99 19.29 10.64
CA THR A 106 4.81 18.49 10.28
C THR A 106 5.18 17.34 9.33
N TYR A 107 4.24 16.45 9.04
CA TYR A 107 4.44 15.40 8.03
C TYR A 107 4.73 15.99 6.64
N ARG A 108 4.17 17.17 6.33
CA ARG A 108 4.40 17.88 5.06
C ARG A 108 5.80 18.44 4.91
N ASP A 109 6.53 18.69 6.02
CA ASP A 109 7.94 19.05 5.95
C ASP A 109 8.85 17.87 5.56
N LEU A 110 8.39 16.65 5.81
CA LEU A 110 9.07 15.41 5.36
C LEU A 110 8.60 14.96 3.96
N HIS A 111 7.31 15.10 3.69
CA HIS A 111 6.65 14.71 2.44
C HIS A 111 5.74 15.87 2.00
N PRO A 112 6.25 16.87 1.25
CA PRO A 112 5.48 18.04 0.83
C PRO A 112 4.26 17.69 -0.01
N GLU A 113 4.40 16.70 -0.89
CA GLU A 113 3.37 16.21 -1.79
C GLU A 113 3.28 14.68 -1.72
N PRO A 114 2.09 14.11 -1.90
CA PRO A 114 1.96 12.67 -2.03
C PRO A 114 2.70 12.18 -3.28
N PRO A 115 3.33 11.01 -3.22
CA PRO A 115 3.93 10.43 -4.41
C PRO A 115 2.84 10.18 -5.47
N PRO A 116 3.17 10.28 -6.75
CA PRO A 116 2.26 9.94 -7.84
C PRO A 116 1.63 8.57 -7.65
N ALA A 117 0.36 8.44 -8.06
CA ALA A 117 -0.37 7.18 -7.93
C ALA A 117 0.41 6.03 -8.58
N GLY A 118 0.64 4.94 -7.81
CA GLY A 118 1.35 3.76 -8.28
C GLY A 118 2.89 3.82 -8.22
N GLU A 119 3.49 4.93 -7.81
CA GLU A 119 4.96 5.05 -7.68
C GLU A 119 5.50 4.30 -6.45
N VAL A 120 4.74 4.32 -5.36
CA VAL A 120 5.09 3.58 -4.14
C VAL A 120 4.13 2.40 -3.98
N PRO A 121 4.61 1.16 -3.96
CA PRO A 121 3.75 0.01 -3.75
C PRO A 121 3.09 0.09 -2.37
N SER A 122 1.82 -0.29 -2.28
CA SER A 122 1.13 -0.45 -1.01
C SER A 122 1.79 -1.56 -0.16
N CYS A 123 1.54 -1.57 1.15
CA CYS A 123 2.00 -2.65 2.02
C CYS A 123 1.48 -4.04 1.57
N ALA A 124 0.34 -4.08 0.88
CA ALA A 124 -0.21 -5.31 0.32
C ALA A 124 0.55 -5.79 -0.92
N GLU A 125 1.10 -4.86 -1.71
CA GLU A 125 1.86 -5.16 -2.93
C GLU A 125 3.34 -5.39 -2.65
N GLY A 126 3.95 -4.54 -1.82
CA GLY A 126 5.37 -4.62 -1.46
C GLY A 126 5.71 -5.67 -0.41
N GLY A 127 4.70 -6.15 0.30
CA GLY A 127 4.88 -6.99 1.47
C GLY A 127 5.42 -6.23 2.69
N VAL A 128 5.33 -6.83 3.86
CA VAL A 128 5.86 -6.29 5.13
C VAL A 128 6.31 -7.44 6.01
N LEU A 129 7.51 -7.33 6.56
CA LEU A 129 8.01 -8.27 7.57
C LEU A 129 7.14 -8.20 8.83
N GLY A 130 6.52 -9.32 9.22
CA GLY A 130 5.44 -9.36 10.21
C GLY A 130 5.77 -8.85 11.61
N MET A 131 7.08 -8.81 12.01
CA MET A 131 7.50 -8.27 13.29
C MET A 131 7.70 -6.74 13.29
N LEU A 132 7.82 -6.10 12.12
CA LEU A 132 8.04 -4.65 12.03
C LEU A 132 6.95 -3.80 12.72
N PRO A 133 5.64 -4.10 12.57
CA PRO A 133 4.62 -3.35 13.31
C PRO A 133 4.81 -3.38 14.82
N GLY A 134 5.23 -4.53 15.37
CA GLY A 134 5.53 -4.64 16.80
C GLY A 134 6.71 -3.77 17.21
N THR A 135 7.80 -3.79 16.45
CA THR A 135 9.01 -2.97 16.70
C THR A 135 8.68 -1.48 16.61
N ILE A 136 8.07 -1.05 15.51
CA ILE A 136 7.75 0.35 15.26
C ILE A 136 6.64 0.84 16.20
N GLY A 137 5.60 0.03 16.45
CA GLY A 137 4.52 0.35 17.38
C GLY A 137 5.01 0.51 18.82
N SER A 138 5.99 -0.27 19.27
CA SER A 138 6.60 -0.13 20.60
C SER A 138 7.35 1.20 20.72
N ILE A 139 8.04 1.66 19.67
CA ILE A 139 8.69 2.97 19.67
C ILE A 139 7.65 4.08 19.66
N MET A 140 6.58 3.98 18.86
CA MET A 140 5.48 4.94 18.88
C MET A 140 4.84 5.04 20.25
N ALA A 141 4.64 3.93 20.96
CA ALA A 141 4.15 3.92 22.34
C ALA A 141 5.12 4.64 23.30
N ALA A 142 6.44 4.41 23.16
CA ALA A 142 7.44 5.12 23.95
C ALA A 142 7.45 6.64 23.68
N GLU A 143 7.29 7.06 22.43
CA GLU A 143 7.15 8.46 22.06
C GLU A 143 5.89 9.09 22.69
N THR A 144 4.78 8.36 22.67
CA THR A 144 3.53 8.74 23.31
C THR A 144 3.72 8.97 24.82
N VAL A 145 4.36 8.02 25.51
CA VAL A 145 4.66 8.16 26.96
C VAL A 145 5.52 9.40 27.21
N LYS A 146 6.55 9.65 26.40
CA LYS A 146 7.40 10.84 26.55
C LYS A 146 6.62 12.14 26.39
N LEU A 147 5.72 12.21 25.40
CA LEU A 147 4.88 13.39 25.16
C LEU A 147 3.89 13.65 26.32
N VAL A 148 3.22 12.59 26.79
CA VAL A 148 2.22 12.69 27.87
C VAL A 148 2.86 13.03 29.22
N THR A 149 4.03 12.46 29.53
CA THR A 149 4.68 12.59 30.84
C THR A 149 5.74 13.70 30.89
N GLY A 150 6.17 14.22 29.74
CA GLY A 150 7.25 15.21 29.65
C GLY A 150 8.65 14.66 29.92
N ILE A 151 8.83 13.33 30.02
CA ILE A 151 10.14 12.71 30.27
C ILE A 151 10.92 12.48 28.96
N GLY A 152 12.23 12.50 29.05
CA GLY A 152 13.13 12.19 27.93
C GLY A 152 13.09 13.23 26.81
N LYS A 153 13.43 12.78 25.58
CA LYS A 153 13.44 13.63 24.37
C LYS A 153 12.59 12.97 23.31
N PRO A 154 11.43 13.53 22.94
CA PRO A 154 10.62 13.02 21.83
C PRO A 154 11.36 13.09 20.49
N LEU A 155 10.93 12.30 19.51
CA LEU A 155 11.43 12.35 18.14
C LEU A 155 10.89 13.56 17.35
N LEU A 156 10.54 14.65 18.02
CA LEU A 156 10.17 15.90 17.37
C LEU A 156 11.39 16.49 16.64
N GLY A 157 11.26 16.72 15.34
CA GLY A 157 12.37 17.16 14.49
C GLY A 157 13.40 16.08 14.17
N ARG A 158 13.10 14.81 14.43
CA ARG A 158 13.96 13.66 14.18
C ARG A 158 13.17 12.52 13.55
N LEU A 159 13.71 11.95 12.47
CA LEU A 159 13.19 10.75 11.83
C LEU A 159 14.10 9.57 12.17
N LEU A 160 13.55 8.58 12.85
CA LEU A 160 14.24 7.32 13.13
C LEU A 160 13.94 6.33 12.00
N LEU A 161 14.99 5.77 11.40
CA LEU A 161 14.94 4.77 10.35
C LEU A 161 15.47 3.44 10.87
N HIS A 162 14.72 2.38 10.65
CA HIS A 162 15.09 1.00 11.00
C HIS A 162 15.20 0.15 9.74
N ASP A 163 16.34 -0.51 9.57
CA ASP A 163 16.53 -1.59 8.61
C ASP A 163 16.55 -2.92 9.37
N ALA A 164 15.50 -3.71 9.21
CA ALA A 164 15.34 -4.97 9.93
C ALA A 164 16.25 -6.09 9.41
N LEU A 165 16.76 -6.02 8.17
CA LEU A 165 17.69 -7.02 7.64
C LEU A 165 19.10 -6.78 8.14
N ALA A 166 19.53 -5.52 8.16
CA ALA A 166 20.84 -5.14 8.70
C ALA A 166 20.82 -4.94 10.22
N MET A 167 19.63 -4.92 10.86
CA MET A 167 19.42 -4.59 12.29
C MET A 167 20.07 -3.26 12.68
N THR A 168 19.98 -2.27 11.80
CA THR A 168 20.55 -0.94 12.02
C THR A 168 19.48 0.11 12.25
N TRP A 169 19.87 1.14 13.00
CA TRP A 169 19.06 2.33 13.25
C TRP A 169 19.84 3.56 12.80
N ARG A 170 19.17 4.44 12.10
CA ARG A 170 19.71 5.75 11.71
C ARG A 170 18.74 6.84 12.11
N GLU A 171 19.28 7.96 12.54
CA GLU A 171 18.50 9.16 12.84
C GLU A 171 18.81 10.24 11.82
N LEU A 172 17.77 10.82 11.23
CA LEU A 172 17.85 11.98 10.36
C LEU A 172 17.17 13.18 11.03
N ARG A 173 17.72 14.36 10.82
CA ARG A 173 17.09 15.60 11.26
C ARG A 173 16.01 16.01 10.29
N VAL A 174 14.81 16.35 10.79
CA VAL A 174 13.71 16.94 10.05
C VAL A 174 13.52 18.36 10.57
N VAL A 175 13.45 19.33 9.68
CA VAL A 175 13.33 20.74 10.02
C VAL A 175 12.08 21.29 9.35
N ALA A 176 11.29 22.09 10.07
CA ALA A 176 10.17 22.80 9.45
C ALA A 176 10.68 23.75 8.37
N ASP A 177 10.03 23.71 7.20
CA ASP A 177 10.31 24.66 6.13
C ASP A 177 9.57 25.98 6.41
N PRO A 178 10.30 27.08 6.70
CA PRO A 178 9.67 28.37 6.95
C PRO A 178 8.94 28.97 5.75
N ALA A 179 9.21 28.46 4.54
CA ALA A 179 8.54 28.87 3.30
C ALA A 179 7.32 28.00 2.97
N ALA A 180 7.13 26.87 3.65
CA ALA A 180 5.98 26.00 3.42
C ALA A 180 4.67 26.73 3.78
N PRO A 181 3.63 26.65 2.94
CA PRO A 181 2.35 27.24 3.26
C PRO A 181 1.76 26.56 4.50
N PRO A 182 1.15 27.33 5.42
CA PRO A 182 0.50 26.74 6.59
C PRO A 182 -0.67 25.83 6.16
N VAL A 183 -0.90 24.80 6.93
CA VAL A 183 -2.09 23.96 6.77
C VAL A 183 -3.31 24.79 7.18
N THR A 184 -4.24 25.01 6.26
CA THR A 184 -5.48 25.79 6.47
C THR A 184 -6.75 24.94 6.42
N GLU A 185 -6.66 23.75 5.85
CA GLU A 185 -7.77 22.80 5.70
C GLU A 185 -7.25 21.36 5.76
N VAL A 186 -8.13 20.41 6.10
CA VAL A 186 -7.80 18.99 6.07
C VAL A 186 -7.86 18.51 4.63
N SER A 187 -6.79 17.88 4.15
CA SER A 187 -6.71 17.34 2.80
C SER A 187 -6.09 15.95 2.83
N ASP A 188 -6.63 15.03 2.03
CA ASP A 188 -6.03 13.71 1.81
C ASP A 188 -4.76 13.76 0.94
N GLY A 189 -4.39 14.95 0.47
CA GLY A 189 -3.23 15.16 -0.41
C GLY A 189 -3.42 14.61 -1.83
N VAL A 190 -4.44 13.80 -2.06
CA VAL A 190 -4.70 13.08 -3.31
C VAL A 190 -5.63 13.87 -4.23
N THR A 191 -6.47 14.73 -3.67
CA THR A 191 -7.52 15.47 -4.41
C THR A 191 -7.03 16.66 -5.23
N ARG A 192 -5.74 16.99 -5.23
CA ARG A 192 -5.25 18.23 -5.86
C ARG A 192 -4.83 18.13 -7.32
N ALA A 193 -4.70 16.94 -7.90
CA ALA A 193 -4.17 16.87 -9.27
C ALA A 193 -5.26 16.82 -10.36
N ASP A 194 -6.34 16.03 -10.27
CA ASP A 194 -7.19 15.81 -11.45
C ASP A 194 -8.67 15.50 -11.19
N GLY A 195 -9.24 15.80 -10.04
CA GLY A 195 -10.68 15.60 -9.80
C GLY A 195 -11.15 14.14 -9.80
N HIS A 196 -10.25 13.18 -9.87
CA HIS A 196 -10.56 11.77 -9.79
C HIS A 196 -9.97 11.19 -8.51
N GLY A 197 -10.82 11.06 -7.49
CA GLY A 197 -10.49 10.36 -6.25
C GLY A 197 -10.03 8.95 -6.55
N VAL A 198 -8.80 8.63 -6.16
CA VAL A 198 -8.32 7.23 -6.16
C VAL A 198 -9.09 6.50 -5.07
N CYS A 199 -10.17 5.84 -5.44
CA CYS A 199 -10.88 4.92 -4.57
C CYS A 199 -9.99 3.71 -4.29
N GLU A 200 -9.44 3.63 -3.10
CA GLU A 200 -9.05 2.33 -2.55
C GLU A 200 -10.30 1.45 -2.47
N ARG A 201 -10.37 0.44 -3.33
CA ARG A 201 -11.41 -0.58 -3.24
C ARG A 201 -11.16 -1.42 -2.00
N GLY A 202 -11.91 -1.10 -0.95
CA GLY A 202 -12.11 -2.04 0.15
C GLY A 202 -12.77 -3.30 -0.39
N SER A 203 -12.28 -4.45 0.05
CA SER A 203 -12.86 -5.76 -0.19
C SER A 203 -14.36 -5.76 0.16
N GLY A 204 -15.22 -5.95 -0.83
CA GLY A 204 -16.61 -6.31 -0.62
C GLY A 204 -17.61 -5.39 -1.30
N ALA A 205 -17.90 -5.67 -2.54
CA ALA A 205 -19.11 -5.54 -3.33
C ALA A 205 -18.76 -5.09 -4.75
N ALA A 206 -19.15 -5.89 -5.72
CA ALA A 206 -19.06 -5.56 -7.13
C ALA A 206 -19.84 -4.29 -7.42
N ALA A 207 -19.14 -3.19 -7.70
CA ALA A 207 -19.71 -2.01 -8.33
C ALA A 207 -18.97 -1.82 -9.65
N GLN A 208 -19.69 -1.98 -10.74
CA GLN A 208 -19.24 -1.69 -12.09
C GLN A 208 -18.85 -0.21 -12.18
N ALA A 209 -17.55 0.06 -12.30
CA ALA A 209 -17.05 1.37 -12.70
C ALA A 209 -16.94 1.36 -14.22
N GLY A 210 -17.60 2.32 -14.87
CA GLY A 210 -17.61 2.48 -16.30
C GLY A 210 -16.21 2.60 -16.88
N ALA A 211 -15.85 1.66 -17.73
CA ALA A 211 -14.67 1.71 -18.55
C ALA A 211 -14.83 2.85 -19.57
N GLY A 212 -13.79 3.65 -19.73
CA GLY A 212 -13.63 4.46 -20.93
C GLY A 212 -13.57 3.56 -22.16
N PRO A 213 -13.86 4.05 -23.35
CA PRO A 213 -14.12 3.22 -24.55
C PRO A 213 -12.94 2.39 -25.08
N ASP A 214 -11.73 2.48 -24.51
CA ASP A 214 -10.53 1.76 -24.98
C ASP A 214 -10.03 0.63 -24.06
N ALA A 215 -10.69 0.35 -22.93
CA ALA A 215 -10.21 -0.65 -21.97
C ALA A 215 -10.68 -2.10 -22.26
N ALA A 216 -11.60 -2.31 -23.17
CA ALA A 216 -12.23 -3.62 -23.40
C ALA A 216 -11.31 -4.69 -24.05
N GLY A 217 -10.09 -4.31 -24.50
CA GLY A 217 -9.12 -5.21 -25.12
C GLY A 217 -7.81 -5.42 -24.35
N ALA A 218 -7.61 -4.68 -23.26
CA ALA A 218 -6.31 -4.60 -22.58
C ALA A 218 -6.14 -5.58 -21.42
N THR A 219 -7.21 -6.22 -20.95
CA THR A 219 -7.22 -7.15 -19.82
C THR A 219 -7.52 -8.59 -20.25
N VAL A 220 -7.05 -9.54 -19.44
CA VAL A 220 -7.34 -10.99 -19.57
C VAL A 220 -7.82 -11.46 -18.21
N GLU A 221 -8.92 -12.19 -18.16
CA GLU A 221 -9.39 -12.86 -16.93
C GLU A 221 -8.60 -14.16 -16.66
N ALA A 222 -8.54 -14.60 -15.40
CA ALA A 222 -7.78 -15.79 -15.00
C ALA A 222 -8.22 -17.06 -15.75
N ARG A 223 -9.53 -17.26 -15.96
CA ARG A 223 -10.06 -18.41 -16.70
C ARG A 223 -9.76 -18.31 -18.19
N GLU A 224 -9.76 -17.11 -18.76
CA GLU A 224 -9.35 -16.88 -20.16
C GLU A 224 -7.86 -17.22 -20.33
N LEU A 225 -7.01 -16.76 -19.40
CA LEU A 225 -5.59 -17.09 -19.40
C LEU A 225 -5.37 -18.60 -19.32
N ALA A 226 -6.12 -19.33 -18.49
CA ALA A 226 -6.05 -20.78 -18.41
C ALA A 226 -6.33 -21.43 -19.77
N ALA A 227 -7.41 -21.03 -20.44
CA ALA A 227 -7.74 -21.52 -21.77
C ALA A 227 -6.69 -21.15 -22.84
N MET A 228 -6.02 -19.98 -22.69
CA MET A 228 -4.90 -19.59 -23.55
C MET A 228 -3.68 -20.49 -23.32
N LEU A 229 -3.37 -20.82 -22.07
CA LEU A 229 -2.26 -21.72 -21.72
C LEU A 229 -2.50 -23.13 -22.24
N ASP A 230 -3.72 -23.66 -22.17
CA ASP A 230 -4.08 -24.96 -22.72
C ASP A 230 -3.91 -24.99 -24.25
N ARG A 231 -4.34 -23.93 -24.93
CA ARG A 231 -4.13 -23.80 -26.40
C ARG A 231 -2.65 -23.70 -26.78
N ARG A 232 -1.85 -22.96 -25.94
CA ARG A 232 -0.41 -22.87 -26.13
C ARG A 232 0.26 -24.25 -25.98
N ALA A 233 -0.14 -25.01 -24.96
CA ALA A 233 0.36 -26.37 -24.73
C ALA A 233 -0.01 -27.33 -25.87
N ALA A 234 -1.18 -27.13 -26.50
CA ALA A 234 -1.61 -27.89 -27.68
C ALA A 234 -0.99 -27.39 -28.99
N GLY A 235 -0.14 -26.39 -29.00
CA GLY A 235 0.49 -25.80 -30.18
C GLY A 235 -0.47 -25.02 -31.10
N SER A 236 -1.66 -24.64 -30.60
CA SER A 236 -2.70 -23.91 -31.35
C SER A 236 -2.79 -22.44 -31.04
N ALA A 237 -1.96 -21.93 -30.14
CA ALA A 237 -1.80 -20.50 -29.82
C ALA A 237 -0.35 -20.21 -29.44
N GLU A 238 0.12 -19.01 -29.77
CA GLU A 238 1.44 -18.53 -29.41
C GLU A 238 1.30 -17.18 -28.66
N PHE A 239 1.87 -17.08 -27.48
CA PHE A 239 1.98 -15.85 -26.71
C PHE A 239 3.03 -16.00 -25.60
N ALA A 240 3.59 -14.91 -25.16
CA ALA A 240 4.47 -14.84 -24.00
C ALA A 240 3.67 -14.44 -22.76
N LEU A 241 3.78 -15.22 -21.68
CA LEU A 241 3.29 -14.85 -20.35
C LEU A 241 4.45 -14.29 -19.54
N VAL A 242 4.36 -13.04 -19.09
CA VAL A 242 5.44 -12.32 -18.41
C VAL A 242 5.06 -12.01 -16.97
N ASP A 243 5.89 -12.47 -16.03
CA ASP A 243 5.75 -12.23 -14.61
C ASP A 243 6.65 -11.06 -14.16
N VAL A 244 6.04 -9.93 -13.81
CA VAL A 244 6.76 -8.72 -13.38
C VAL A 244 7.02 -8.66 -11.88
N ARG A 245 6.87 -9.78 -11.18
CA ARG A 245 7.09 -9.88 -9.73
C ARG A 245 8.55 -10.17 -9.40
N GLU A 246 8.85 -9.96 -8.11
CA GLU A 246 10.15 -10.30 -7.52
C GLU A 246 10.37 -11.83 -7.49
N GLU A 247 11.64 -12.25 -7.48
CA GLU A 247 12.01 -13.66 -7.47
C GLU A 247 11.42 -14.44 -6.29
N TRP A 248 11.41 -13.85 -5.10
CA TRP A 248 10.86 -14.48 -3.91
C TRP A 248 9.35 -14.70 -4.00
N GLU A 249 8.58 -13.83 -4.68
CA GLU A 249 7.14 -13.99 -4.92
C GLU A 249 6.87 -15.19 -5.84
N ARG A 250 7.69 -15.35 -6.88
CA ARG A 250 7.59 -16.47 -7.82
C ARG A 250 7.90 -17.82 -7.18
N ARG A 251 8.78 -17.84 -6.17
CA ARG A 251 9.08 -19.05 -5.39
C ARG A 251 7.90 -19.52 -4.54
N LEU A 252 7.02 -18.61 -4.13
CA LEU A 252 5.81 -18.94 -3.36
C LEU A 252 4.73 -19.51 -4.25
N VAL A 253 4.40 -18.82 -5.34
CA VAL A 253 3.38 -19.21 -6.32
C VAL A 253 3.81 -18.72 -7.70
N SER A 254 3.66 -19.52 -8.72
CA SER A 254 3.92 -19.13 -10.11
C SER A 254 2.84 -19.67 -11.03
N ILE A 255 2.55 -18.92 -12.11
CA ILE A 255 1.72 -19.41 -13.21
C ILE A 255 2.64 -20.19 -14.17
N PRO A 256 2.29 -21.44 -14.56
CA PRO A 256 3.14 -22.26 -15.41
C PRO A 256 3.49 -21.58 -16.73
N GLY A 257 4.77 -21.62 -17.08
CA GLY A 257 5.28 -21.07 -18.35
C GLY A 257 5.37 -19.55 -18.39
N ALA A 258 5.29 -18.87 -17.24
CA ALA A 258 5.59 -17.45 -17.12
C ALA A 258 7.10 -17.19 -17.17
N VAL A 259 7.50 -16.18 -17.93
CA VAL A 259 8.89 -15.72 -18.04
C VAL A 259 9.09 -14.53 -17.11
N PRO A 260 10.10 -14.55 -16.22
CA PRO A 260 10.35 -13.45 -15.30
C PRO A 260 10.99 -12.25 -16.02
N VAL A 261 10.42 -11.06 -15.83
CA VAL A 261 11.02 -9.79 -16.25
C VAL A 261 10.77 -8.76 -15.16
N ALA A 262 11.83 -8.19 -14.59
CA ALA A 262 11.68 -7.21 -13.52
C ALA A 262 10.88 -5.99 -13.99
N LEU A 263 9.95 -5.53 -13.16
CA LEU A 263 9.12 -4.36 -13.48
C LEU A 263 9.98 -3.14 -13.83
N ASP A 264 11.01 -2.86 -13.01
CA ASP A 264 11.87 -1.70 -13.20
C ASP A 264 12.58 -1.73 -14.56
N ALA A 265 13.04 -2.91 -15.00
CA ALA A 265 13.62 -3.09 -16.32
C ALA A 265 12.62 -2.78 -17.45
N LEU A 266 11.35 -3.22 -17.30
CA LEU A 266 10.30 -2.89 -18.27
C LEU A 266 9.96 -1.40 -18.29
N LEU A 267 9.95 -0.74 -17.13
CA LEU A 267 9.68 0.70 -17.04
C LEU A 267 10.79 1.54 -17.68
N GLU A 268 12.04 1.13 -17.53
CA GLU A 268 13.21 1.84 -18.08
C GLU A 268 13.42 1.56 -19.57
N GLN A 269 13.37 0.29 -19.98
CA GLN A 269 13.82 -0.16 -21.30
C GLN A 269 12.65 -0.47 -22.26
N GLY A 270 11.40 -0.50 -21.76
CA GLY A 270 10.24 -0.85 -22.57
C GLY A 270 10.34 -2.26 -23.13
N ILE A 271 10.01 -2.43 -24.43
CA ILE A 271 10.01 -3.73 -25.12
C ILE A 271 11.40 -4.40 -25.14
N GLU A 272 12.48 -3.63 -25.03
CA GLU A 272 13.84 -4.18 -25.02
C GLU A 272 14.16 -4.98 -23.74
N ALA A 273 13.40 -4.79 -22.68
CA ALA A 273 13.49 -5.62 -21.48
C ALA A 273 12.86 -7.02 -21.66
N LEU A 274 11.98 -7.19 -22.65
CA LEU A 274 11.40 -8.50 -22.95
C LEU A 274 12.44 -9.43 -23.57
N PRO A 275 12.40 -10.73 -23.23
CA PRO A 275 13.17 -11.74 -23.96
C PRO A 275 12.90 -11.69 -25.47
N VAL A 276 13.90 -12.05 -26.27
CA VAL A 276 13.80 -11.95 -27.74
C VAL A 276 12.59 -12.75 -28.24
N GLU A 277 12.32 -13.91 -27.64
CA GLU A 277 11.21 -14.79 -27.99
C GLU A 277 9.83 -14.19 -27.69
N ALA A 278 9.77 -13.22 -26.81
CA ALA A 278 8.54 -12.52 -26.41
C ALA A 278 8.26 -11.26 -27.25
N ARG A 279 9.20 -10.80 -28.07
CA ARG A 279 9.07 -9.54 -28.82
C ARG A 279 8.29 -9.64 -30.11
N GLY A 280 8.06 -10.85 -30.61
CA GLY A 280 7.35 -11.13 -31.87
C GLY A 280 6.06 -11.91 -31.69
N VAL A 281 5.52 -11.96 -30.49
CA VAL A 281 4.26 -12.65 -30.16
C VAL A 281 3.41 -11.80 -29.23
N PRO A 282 2.08 -12.04 -29.15
CA PRO A 282 1.24 -11.40 -28.15
C PRO A 282 1.79 -11.58 -26.73
N VAL A 283 1.71 -10.55 -25.89
CA VAL A 283 2.24 -10.56 -24.53
C VAL A 283 1.11 -10.43 -23.52
N VAL A 284 1.12 -11.29 -22.51
CA VAL A 284 0.25 -11.15 -21.32
C VAL A 284 1.14 -10.93 -20.10
N LEU A 285 0.97 -9.79 -19.46
CA LEU A 285 1.68 -9.40 -18.25
C LEU A 285 0.90 -9.84 -17.02
N HIS A 286 1.56 -10.29 -15.97
CA HIS A 286 0.91 -10.45 -14.67
C HIS A 286 1.82 -10.05 -13.51
N CYS A 287 1.17 -9.69 -12.40
CA CYS A 287 1.83 -9.48 -11.12
C CYS A 287 1.04 -10.14 -9.99
N LYS A 288 1.15 -9.67 -8.74
CA LYS A 288 0.38 -10.20 -7.61
C LYS A 288 -1.12 -9.93 -7.76
N ALA A 289 -1.52 -8.65 -7.89
CA ALA A 289 -2.92 -8.20 -7.81
C ALA A 289 -3.37 -7.29 -8.97
N GLY A 290 -2.58 -7.18 -10.05
CA GLY A 290 -2.92 -6.39 -11.25
C GLY A 290 -2.18 -5.06 -11.38
N GLY A 291 -1.97 -4.29 -10.32
CA GLY A 291 -1.45 -2.90 -10.40
C GLY A 291 -0.06 -2.76 -11.02
N ARG A 292 0.91 -3.63 -10.68
CA ARG A 292 2.25 -3.60 -11.30
C ARG A 292 2.22 -3.97 -12.78
N SER A 293 1.41 -4.97 -13.16
CA SER A 293 1.26 -5.37 -14.56
C SER A 293 0.49 -4.35 -15.39
N GLU A 294 -0.43 -3.60 -14.79
CA GLU A 294 -1.09 -2.45 -15.43
C GLU A 294 -0.09 -1.32 -15.75
N ARG A 295 0.81 -1.01 -14.82
CA ARG A 295 1.90 -0.04 -15.07
C ARG A 295 2.85 -0.50 -16.18
N ALA A 296 3.21 -1.78 -16.18
CA ALA A 296 4.02 -2.36 -17.24
C ALA A 296 3.29 -2.32 -18.59
N LEU A 297 1.97 -2.59 -18.59
CA LEU A 297 1.12 -2.47 -19.77
C LEU A 297 1.14 -1.04 -20.32
N ALA A 298 0.86 -0.05 -19.49
CA ALA A 298 0.86 1.37 -19.89
C ALA A 298 2.21 1.80 -20.50
N ARG A 299 3.33 1.30 -19.96
CA ARG A 299 4.67 1.56 -20.51
C ARG A 299 4.92 0.90 -21.85
N LEU A 300 4.39 -0.31 -22.06
CA LEU A 300 4.61 -1.09 -23.29
C LEU A 300 3.61 -0.75 -24.42
N GLN A 301 2.42 -0.24 -24.11
CA GLN A 301 1.40 0.11 -25.12
C GLN A 301 1.94 0.94 -26.30
N PRO A 302 2.74 1.99 -26.10
CA PRO A 302 3.31 2.73 -27.22
C PRO A 302 4.22 1.89 -28.13
N ASP A 303 4.96 0.94 -27.56
CA ASP A 303 5.87 0.07 -28.28
C ASP A 303 5.12 -0.95 -29.15
N PHE A 304 3.87 -1.26 -28.80
CA PHE A 304 2.95 -2.17 -29.50
C PHE A 304 1.96 -1.46 -30.43
N ALA A 305 1.86 -0.12 -30.40
CA ALA A 305 0.84 0.64 -31.14
C ALA A 305 0.85 0.43 -32.67
N ASN A 306 2.03 0.10 -33.24
CA ASN A 306 2.21 -0.12 -34.69
C ASN A 306 2.58 -1.59 -35.00
N ARG A 307 2.26 -2.53 -34.12
CA ARG A 307 2.54 -3.96 -34.28
C ARG A 307 1.25 -4.74 -34.48
N GLU A 308 1.35 -5.91 -35.07
CA GLU A 308 0.21 -6.86 -35.17
C GLU A 308 -0.03 -7.57 -33.83
N GLU A 309 1.02 -7.69 -32.99
CA GLU A 309 0.96 -8.32 -31.69
C GLU A 309 0.32 -7.39 -30.67
N THR A 310 -0.37 -7.98 -29.69
CA THR A 310 -1.06 -7.25 -28.61
C THR A 310 -0.33 -7.40 -27.30
N VAL A 311 -0.43 -6.38 -26.45
CA VAL A 311 -0.01 -6.47 -25.05
C VAL A 311 -1.23 -6.30 -24.15
N ARG A 312 -1.41 -7.23 -23.20
CA ARG A 312 -2.52 -7.26 -22.25
C ARG A 312 -1.99 -7.59 -20.85
N HIS A 313 -2.80 -7.44 -19.82
CA HIS A 313 -2.43 -7.91 -18.49
C HIS A 313 -3.53 -8.74 -17.84
N LEU A 314 -3.14 -9.62 -16.92
CA LEU A 314 -4.05 -10.44 -16.13
C LEU A 314 -4.73 -9.59 -15.07
N ASP A 315 -6.05 -9.46 -15.16
CA ASP A 315 -6.85 -8.78 -14.13
C ASP A 315 -6.79 -9.54 -12.80
N GLY A 316 -6.59 -8.81 -11.69
CA GLY A 316 -6.40 -9.39 -10.37
C GLY A 316 -5.13 -10.22 -10.18
N GLY A 317 -4.28 -10.34 -11.21
CA GLY A 317 -2.96 -10.96 -11.14
C GLY A 317 -2.97 -12.44 -10.70
N VAL A 318 -1.87 -12.88 -10.06
CA VAL A 318 -1.76 -14.27 -9.57
C VAL A 318 -2.77 -14.61 -8.47
N LEU A 319 -3.28 -13.61 -7.73
CA LEU A 319 -4.35 -13.84 -6.75
C LEU A 319 -5.65 -14.28 -7.43
N ALA A 320 -6.03 -13.66 -8.56
CA ALA A 320 -7.17 -14.11 -9.35
C ALA A 320 -6.92 -15.50 -9.95
N TRP A 321 -5.70 -15.78 -10.41
CA TRP A 321 -5.32 -17.11 -10.86
C TRP A 321 -5.49 -18.18 -9.77
N VAL A 322 -4.99 -17.93 -8.57
CA VAL A 322 -5.14 -18.86 -7.42
C VAL A 322 -6.61 -19.08 -7.12
N ARG A 323 -7.39 -18.00 -6.97
CA ARG A 323 -8.81 -18.07 -6.64
C ARG A 323 -9.64 -18.85 -7.67
N ASP A 324 -9.43 -18.58 -8.97
CA ASP A 324 -10.37 -18.98 -10.02
C ASP A 324 -9.91 -20.21 -10.83
N VAL A 325 -8.61 -20.54 -10.80
CA VAL A 325 -8.00 -21.61 -11.61
C VAL A 325 -7.25 -22.64 -10.76
N ALA A 326 -6.50 -22.20 -9.76
CA ALA A 326 -5.60 -23.05 -9.01
C ALA A 326 -5.78 -22.92 -7.48
N PRO A 327 -6.98 -23.19 -6.92
CA PRO A 327 -7.30 -22.96 -5.51
C PRO A 327 -6.50 -23.82 -4.52
N HIS A 328 -5.72 -24.77 -4.99
CA HIS A 328 -4.81 -25.57 -4.21
C HIS A 328 -3.46 -24.89 -3.95
N LEU A 329 -3.17 -23.79 -4.63
CA LEU A 329 -1.96 -23.00 -4.41
C LEU A 329 -2.18 -22.00 -3.26
N PRO A 330 -1.13 -21.65 -2.49
CA PRO A 330 -1.28 -20.70 -1.39
C PRO A 330 -1.57 -19.28 -1.89
N GLU A 331 -2.49 -18.58 -1.23
CA GLU A 331 -2.58 -17.12 -1.29
C GLU A 331 -1.50 -16.49 -0.40
N TYR A 332 -0.82 -15.44 -0.87
CA TYR A 332 0.26 -14.80 -0.12
C TYR A 332 0.17 -13.26 -0.14
#